data_e9f198617f6dcb680dfcc10cb77db924
#
_entry.id   e9f198617f6dcb680dfcc10cb77db924
#
_cell.length_a   1.000
_cell.length_b   1.000
_cell.length_c   1.000
_cell.angle_alpha   90.00
_cell.angle_beta   90.00
_cell.angle_gamma   90.00
#
_symmetry.space_group_name_H-M   'P 1'
#
loop_
_entity.id
_entity.type
_entity.pdbx_description
1 polymer ?
#
loop_
_entity_poly.entity_id
_entity_poly.type
_entity_poly.pdbx_seq_one_letter_code
_entity_poly.pdbx_strand_id
1 'polypeptide(L)'
;KDKIDLLGVTAEPYSFQHHKEELLEAYNIIKLNKEITNENNELIMNYKSWVNGLIESNIDPNDIYFDTPTEGVEKSYQEIINVFAKLNIPHEGKVFKGSKTYLKDFNEPIISESSDFIINTCLKYPNEKIYVCAIGCLTNIASAILINPNIINNLVVVWTSGYPTNSLNNNNNSLNLVQDVLSSQLLFECGVANVYLPGFNVGAQLTLSLPDVKEFIKGRGEIGNYLYHLYTNNPLHKQRGILDQSWRTWVIWDVINIAWMIEPSWVPTHIVNTPYLTDDLYWKQRDNSQIMREAFGVNRDEIFYDFYKKIEMLK
;
A
#
# COMPACT_ATOMS: atom_id res chain seq x y z
N LYS A 1 25.40 4.71 8.17
CA LYS A 1 25.82 4.12 6.88
C LYS A 1 24.56 3.72 6.15
N ASP A 2 24.40 4.19 4.94
CA ASP A 2 23.25 3.93 4.10
C ASP A 2 23.21 2.42 3.78
N LYS A 3 22.15 1.74 4.24
CA LYS A 3 21.94 0.30 3.97
C LYS A 3 21.22 0.07 2.65
N ILE A 4 20.61 1.12 2.08
CA ILE A 4 19.82 1.05 0.84
C ILE A 4 20.35 2.11 -0.12
N ASP A 5 20.60 1.71 -1.38
CA ASP A 5 20.80 2.62 -2.50
C ASP A 5 19.45 2.84 -3.19
N LEU A 6 18.87 4.03 -3.01
CA LEU A 6 17.59 4.40 -3.60
C LEU A 6 17.78 4.85 -5.05
N LEU A 7 17.47 3.97 -5.99
CA LEU A 7 17.60 4.23 -7.43
C LEU A 7 16.50 5.13 -7.95
N GLY A 8 15.27 4.98 -7.45
CA GLY A 8 14.14 5.82 -7.81
C GLY A 8 12.87 5.47 -7.04
N VAL A 9 11.85 6.30 -7.21
CA VAL A 9 10.50 6.13 -6.65
C VAL A 9 9.49 6.24 -7.78
N THR A 10 8.59 5.27 -7.87
CA THR A 10 7.54 5.23 -8.89
C THR A 10 6.19 5.53 -8.27
N ALA A 11 5.42 6.42 -8.89
CA ALA A 11 4.05 6.67 -8.49
C ALA A 11 3.14 5.55 -8.99
N GLU A 12 2.22 5.07 -8.16
CA GLU A 12 1.18 4.11 -8.55
C GLU A 12 -0.19 4.80 -8.66
N PRO A 13 -1.08 4.34 -9.54
CA PRO A 13 -2.47 4.79 -9.52
C PRO A 13 -3.13 4.35 -8.23
N TYR A 14 -4.00 5.18 -7.68
CA TYR A 14 -4.89 4.78 -6.60
C TYR A 14 -6.28 5.35 -6.79
N SER A 15 -7.29 4.67 -6.27
CA SER A 15 -8.68 5.12 -6.30
C SER A 15 -9.48 4.43 -5.21
N PHE A 16 -10.42 5.17 -4.65
CA PHE A 16 -11.43 4.62 -3.74
C PHE A 16 -12.81 4.47 -4.42
N GLN A 17 -12.87 4.60 -5.74
CA GLN A 17 -14.13 4.53 -6.50
C GLN A 17 -14.88 3.21 -6.32
N HIS A 18 -14.16 2.11 -6.10
CA HIS A 18 -14.76 0.79 -5.82
C HIS A 18 -15.61 0.75 -4.54
N HIS A 19 -15.37 1.67 -3.61
CA HIS A 19 -16.19 1.77 -2.38
C HIS A 19 -17.51 2.51 -2.58
N LYS A 20 -17.70 3.23 -3.69
CA LYS A 20 -18.80 4.19 -3.83
C LYS A 20 -20.17 3.54 -3.74
N GLU A 21 -20.39 2.49 -4.50
CA GLU A 21 -21.69 1.81 -4.56
C GLU A 21 -22.03 1.14 -3.23
N GLU A 22 -21.09 0.38 -2.69
CA GLU A 22 -21.27 -0.33 -1.41
C GLU A 22 -21.47 0.64 -0.24
N LEU A 23 -20.73 1.77 -0.22
CA LEU A 23 -20.91 2.81 0.79
C LEU A 23 -22.29 3.43 0.75
N LEU A 24 -22.82 3.72 -0.45
CA LEU A 24 -24.18 4.25 -0.64
C LEU A 24 -25.25 3.25 -0.21
N GLU A 25 -25.08 1.98 -0.54
CA GLU A 25 -25.99 0.92 -0.14
C GLU A 25 -26.00 0.76 1.39
N ALA A 26 -24.83 0.63 2.01
CA ALA A 26 -24.68 0.52 3.46
C ALA A 26 -25.27 1.75 4.18
N TYR A 27 -25.03 2.95 3.65
CA TYR A 27 -25.59 4.18 4.19
C TYR A 27 -27.14 4.18 4.18
N ASN A 28 -27.73 3.75 3.07
CA ASN A 28 -29.20 3.67 2.95
C ASN A 28 -29.79 2.61 3.90
N ILE A 29 -29.11 1.48 4.10
CA ILE A 29 -29.57 0.46 5.03
C ILE A 29 -29.54 0.98 6.47
N ILE A 30 -28.41 1.56 6.89
CA ILE A 30 -28.22 2.04 8.28
C ILE A 30 -29.09 3.26 8.57
N LYS A 31 -29.11 4.26 7.69
CA LYS A 31 -29.87 5.51 7.87
C LYS A 31 -31.36 5.29 7.93
N LEU A 32 -31.88 4.34 7.13
CA LEU A 32 -33.31 4.03 7.09
C LEU A 32 -33.70 2.89 8.07
N ASN A 33 -32.79 2.45 8.93
CA ASN A 33 -33.00 1.34 9.87
C ASN A 33 -33.62 0.08 9.21
N LYS A 34 -33.16 -0.25 8.00
CA LYS A 34 -33.59 -1.45 7.30
C LYS A 34 -33.07 -2.68 8.02
N GLU A 35 -33.76 -3.80 7.84
CA GLU A 35 -33.37 -5.08 8.43
C GLU A 35 -31.97 -5.51 7.93
N ILE A 36 -31.13 -5.94 8.87
CA ILE A 36 -29.83 -6.57 8.56
C ILE A 36 -30.08 -8.05 8.35
N THR A 37 -29.93 -8.50 7.12
CA THR A 37 -30.07 -9.89 6.70
C THR A 37 -28.73 -10.57 6.59
N ASN A 38 -28.70 -11.90 6.41
CA ASN A 38 -27.44 -12.61 6.14
C ASN A 38 -26.76 -12.12 4.84
N GLU A 39 -27.53 -11.64 3.87
CA GLU A 39 -27.02 -11.17 2.58
C GLU A 39 -26.30 -9.83 2.67
N ASN A 40 -26.78 -8.92 3.54
CA ASN A 40 -26.18 -7.58 3.67
C ASN A 40 -25.28 -7.40 4.92
N ASN A 41 -25.17 -8.44 5.76
CA ASN A 41 -24.43 -8.35 7.02
C ASN A 41 -22.95 -8.05 6.81
N GLU A 42 -22.31 -8.67 5.84
CA GLU A 42 -20.90 -8.42 5.52
C GLU A 42 -20.69 -6.99 5.04
N LEU A 43 -21.52 -6.49 4.15
CA LEU A 43 -21.51 -5.09 3.70
C LEU A 43 -21.63 -4.14 4.89
N ILE A 44 -22.60 -4.39 5.78
CA ILE A 44 -22.79 -3.55 6.96
C ILE A 44 -21.57 -3.60 7.89
N MET A 45 -21.02 -4.78 8.14
CA MET A 45 -19.82 -4.90 8.97
C MET A 45 -18.63 -4.09 8.42
N ASN A 46 -18.43 -4.13 7.11
CA ASN A 46 -17.32 -3.44 6.43
C ASN A 46 -17.49 -1.91 6.47
N TYR A 47 -18.71 -1.39 6.29
CA TYR A 47 -18.95 0.04 6.11
C TYR A 47 -19.56 0.75 7.32
N LYS A 48 -20.01 0.04 8.35
CA LYS A 48 -20.72 0.62 9.51
C LYS A 48 -19.97 1.78 10.17
N SER A 49 -18.67 1.64 10.37
CA SER A 49 -17.85 2.67 10.99
C SER A 49 -17.78 3.95 10.15
N TRP A 50 -17.63 3.78 8.83
CA TRP A 50 -17.61 4.90 7.89
C TRP A 50 -18.97 5.58 7.82
N VAL A 51 -20.04 4.82 7.63
CA VAL A 51 -21.42 5.33 7.57
C VAL A 51 -21.78 6.09 8.84
N ASN A 52 -21.48 5.54 10.01
CA ASN A 52 -21.76 6.24 11.28
C ASN A 52 -21.00 7.58 11.37
N GLY A 53 -19.74 7.62 10.97
CA GLY A 53 -18.98 8.86 10.90
C GLY A 53 -19.60 9.89 9.97
N LEU A 54 -20.13 9.49 8.82
CA LEU A 54 -20.83 10.37 7.89
C LEU A 54 -22.13 10.92 8.50
N ILE A 55 -22.93 10.05 9.13
CA ILE A 55 -24.19 10.43 9.78
C ILE A 55 -23.91 11.44 10.93
N GLU A 56 -22.96 11.13 11.81
CA GLU A 56 -22.57 11.99 12.92
C GLU A 56 -22.04 13.35 12.46
N SER A 57 -21.34 13.39 11.33
CA SER A 57 -20.78 14.59 10.73
C SER A 57 -21.73 15.32 9.78
N ASN A 58 -22.94 14.79 9.58
CA ASN A 58 -23.93 15.29 8.61
C ASN A 58 -23.37 15.44 7.18
N ILE A 59 -22.59 14.45 6.74
CA ILE A 59 -22.03 14.39 5.39
C ILE A 59 -22.89 13.45 4.55
N ASP A 60 -23.34 13.91 3.38
CA ASP A 60 -24.01 13.04 2.41
C ASP A 60 -22.96 12.23 1.62
N PRO A 61 -23.04 10.91 1.59
CA PRO A 61 -22.08 10.10 0.83
C PRO A 61 -22.09 10.39 -0.69
N ASN A 62 -23.17 10.97 -1.23
CA ASN A 62 -23.22 11.41 -2.63
C ASN A 62 -22.29 12.61 -2.91
N ASP A 63 -21.99 13.41 -1.89
CA ASP A 63 -21.10 14.57 -2.01
C ASP A 63 -19.62 14.18 -1.88
N ILE A 64 -19.32 12.91 -1.58
CA ILE A 64 -17.94 12.43 -1.48
C ILE A 64 -17.40 12.21 -2.90
N TYR A 65 -16.36 12.96 -3.26
CA TYR A 65 -15.62 12.74 -4.48
C TYR A 65 -14.53 11.68 -4.29
N PHE A 66 -14.56 10.66 -5.11
CA PHE A 66 -13.53 9.65 -5.20
C PHE A 66 -12.69 9.88 -6.45
N ASP A 67 -11.40 10.09 -6.25
CA ASP A 67 -10.45 10.29 -7.35
C ASP A 67 -10.46 9.10 -8.31
N THR A 68 -10.36 9.40 -9.60
CA THR A 68 -10.08 8.39 -10.61
C THR A 68 -8.64 7.88 -10.48
N PRO A 69 -8.29 6.71 -11.01
CA PRO A 69 -6.90 6.23 -11.01
C PRO A 69 -5.91 7.23 -11.63
N THR A 70 -6.34 7.94 -12.67
CA THR A 70 -5.55 9.00 -13.34
C THR A 70 -5.26 10.18 -12.41
N GLU A 71 -6.26 10.64 -11.65
CA GLU A 71 -6.06 11.69 -10.65
C GLU A 71 -5.22 11.18 -9.48
N GLY A 72 -5.44 9.93 -9.09
CA GLY A 72 -4.67 9.29 -8.02
C GLY A 72 -3.18 9.21 -8.34
N VAL A 73 -2.78 8.77 -9.53
CA VAL A 73 -1.36 8.70 -9.89
C VAL A 73 -0.74 10.09 -9.98
N GLU A 74 -1.49 11.10 -10.43
CA GLU A 74 -0.99 12.48 -10.47
C GLU A 74 -0.75 13.01 -9.05
N LYS A 75 -1.68 12.80 -8.13
CA LYS A 75 -1.53 13.17 -6.72
C LYS A 75 -0.38 12.43 -6.05
N SER A 76 -0.24 11.11 -6.31
CA SER A 76 0.88 10.31 -5.80
C SER A 76 2.22 10.87 -6.28
N TYR A 77 2.31 11.19 -7.58
CA TYR A 77 3.53 11.75 -8.16
C TYR A 77 3.91 13.09 -7.53
N GLN A 78 2.94 14.01 -7.38
CA GLN A 78 3.18 15.30 -6.74
C GLN A 78 3.54 15.17 -5.26
N GLU A 79 2.94 14.21 -4.55
CA GLU A 79 3.25 13.97 -3.14
C GLU A 79 4.67 13.43 -2.97
N ILE A 80 5.14 12.54 -3.84
CA ILE A 80 6.54 12.07 -3.82
C ILE A 80 7.48 13.27 -4.01
N ILE A 81 7.24 14.13 -4.99
CA ILE A 81 8.04 15.34 -5.23
C ILE A 81 8.03 16.25 -4.00
N ASN A 82 6.88 16.45 -3.37
CA ASN A 82 6.76 17.25 -2.17
C ASN A 82 7.58 16.67 -1.01
N VAL A 83 7.55 15.36 -0.80
CA VAL A 83 8.38 14.69 0.23
C VAL A 83 9.87 14.87 -0.06
N PHE A 84 10.30 14.73 -1.32
CA PHE A 84 11.69 14.98 -1.72
C PHE A 84 12.11 16.42 -1.41
N ALA A 85 11.24 17.40 -1.72
CA ALA A 85 11.48 18.81 -1.41
C ALA A 85 11.61 19.05 0.10
N LYS A 86 10.74 18.42 0.94
CA LYS A 86 10.81 18.53 2.40
C LYS A 86 12.06 17.89 3.01
N LEU A 87 12.68 17.00 2.27
CA LEU A 87 13.98 16.39 2.64
C LEU A 87 15.17 17.12 2.03
N ASN A 88 14.95 18.18 1.24
CA ASN A 88 15.99 18.88 0.48
C ASN A 88 16.77 17.96 -0.48
N ILE A 89 16.09 16.99 -1.07
CA ILE A 89 16.64 16.03 -2.03
C ILE A 89 16.12 16.38 -3.43
N PRO A 90 17.00 16.53 -4.45
CA PRO A 90 16.56 16.68 -5.84
C PRO A 90 15.76 15.46 -6.29
N HIS A 91 14.62 15.69 -6.94
CA HIS A 91 13.72 14.62 -7.41
C HIS A 91 13.95 14.27 -8.90
N GLU A 92 14.65 15.14 -9.64
CA GLU A 92 14.89 14.97 -11.08
C GLU A 92 15.66 13.67 -11.34
N GLY A 93 15.12 12.85 -12.25
CA GLY A 93 15.68 11.53 -12.58
C GLY A 93 15.55 10.47 -11.48
N LYS A 94 14.77 10.77 -10.42
CA LYS A 94 14.50 9.83 -9.32
C LYS A 94 13.02 9.56 -9.08
N VAL A 95 12.11 10.36 -9.63
CA VAL A 95 10.67 10.18 -9.46
C VAL A 95 10.04 9.97 -10.83
N PHE A 96 9.28 8.90 -10.97
CA PHE A 96 8.72 8.44 -12.25
C PHE A 96 7.21 8.30 -12.14
N LYS A 97 6.51 8.82 -13.13
CA LYS A 97 5.04 8.75 -13.19
C LYS A 97 4.58 7.37 -13.63
N GLY A 98 3.63 6.80 -12.91
CA GLY A 98 3.06 5.48 -13.17
C GLY A 98 1.96 5.46 -14.21
N SER A 99 1.34 4.31 -14.33
CA SER A 99 0.18 4.10 -15.19
C SER A 99 -1.01 4.94 -14.74
N LYS A 100 -1.87 5.30 -15.71
CA LYS A 100 -3.07 6.12 -15.44
C LYS A 100 -4.31 5.29 -15.14
N THR A 101 -4.23 3.99 -15.38
CA THR A 101 -5.33 3.04 -15.20
C THR A 101 -4.78 1.74 -14.63
N TYR A 102 -5.66 0.84 -14.19
CA TYR A 102 -5.32 -0.52 -13.79
C TYR A 102 -5.24 -1.45 -14.99
N LEU A 103 -4.56 -2.59 -14.81
CA LEU A 103 -4.42 -3.62 -15.84
C LEU A 103 -5.80 -4.20 -16.17
N LYS A 104 -6.09 -4.36 -17.46
CA LYS A 104 -7.36 -4.94 -17.92
C LYS A 104 -7.22 -6.32 -18.51
N ASP A 105 -6.05 -6.62 -19.03
CA ASP A 105 -5.70 -7.89 -19.65
C ASP A 105 -4.20 -8.09 -19.60
N PHE A 106 -3.73 -9.33 -19.50
CA PHE A 106 -2.32 -9.68 -19.50
C PHE A 106 -1.63 -9.46 -20.85
N ASN A 107 -2.39 -9.35 -21.93
CA ASN A 107 -1.86 -9.05 -23.26
C ASN A 107 -1.76 -7.56 -23.54
N GLU A 108 -2.27 -6.70 -22.65
CA GLU A 108 -2.31 -5.25 -22.80
C GLU A 108 -1.58 -4.54 -21.63
N PRO A 109 -0.25 -4.74 -21.50
CA PRO A 109 0.51 -4.05 -20.45
C PRO A 109 0.51 -2.54 -20.65
N ILE A 110 0.56 -1.78 -19.56
CA ILE A 110 0.48 -0.33 -19.60
C ILE A 110 1.89 0.25 -19.60
N ILE A 111 2.27 0.91 -20.70
CA ILE A 111 3.55 1.62 -20.81
C ILE A 111 3.47 2.91 -20.00
N SER A 112 4.45 3.13 -19.13
CA SER A 112 4.58 4.32 -18.29
C SER A 112 6.06 4.59 -18.01
N GLU A 113 6.38 5.81 -17.53
CA GLU A 113 7.74 6.10 -17.06
C GLU A 113 8.18 5.12 -15.95
N SER A 114 7.26 4.69 -15.10
CA SER A 114 7.53 3.73 -14.02
C SER A 114 7.85 2.34 -14.56
N SER A 115 7.06 1.80 -15.51
CA SER A 115 7.35 0.49 -16.11
C SER A 115 8.67 0.50 -16.87
N ASP A 116 8.95 1.56 -17.62
CA ASP A 116 10.20 1.75 -18.34
C ASP A 116 11.40 1.86 -17.38
N PHE A 117 11.25 2.59 -16.27
CA PHE A 117 12.30 2.72 -15.26
C PHE A 117 12.64 1.37 -14.61
N ILE A 118 11.62 0.57 -14.24
CA ILE A 118 11.82 -0.77 -13.66
C ILE A 118 12.57 -1.66 -14.66
N ILE A 119 12.12 -1.71 -15.92
CA ILE A 119 12.75 -2.52 -16.97
C ILE A 119 14.21 -2.09 -17.17
N ASN A 120 14.43 -0.79 -17.41
CA ASN A 120 15.76 -0.25 -17.70
C ASN A 120 16.72 -0.46 -16.54
N THR A 121 16.23 -0.37 -15.29
CA THR A 121 17.04 -0.63 -14.09
C THR A 121 17.45 -2.09 -14.03
N CYS A 122 16.55 -3.03 -14.23
CA CYS A 122 16.87 -4.45 -14.25
C CYS A 122 17.87 -4.80 -15.38
N LEU A 123 17.69 -4.23 -16.55
CA LEU A 123 18.61 -4.46 -17.69
C LEU A 123 19.99 -3.83 -17.47
N LYS A 124 20.06 -2.70 -16.79
CA LYS A 124 21.31 -2.02 -16.46
C LYS A 124 22.17 -2.81 -15.46
N TYR A 125 21.53 -3.52 -14.54
CA TYR A 125 22.18 -4.26 -13.47
C TYR A 125 21.84 -5.78 -13.53
N PRO A 126 22.19 -6.49 -14.60
CA PRO A 126 21.70 -7.85 -14.84
C PRO A 126 22.21 -8.89 -13.83
N ASN A 127 23.32 -8.59 -13.15
CA ASN A 127 23.94 -9.47 -12.14
C ASN A 127 23.62 -9.09 -10.70
N GLU A 128 22.80 -8.06 -10.50
CA GLU A 128 22.39 -7.57 -9.17
C GLU A 128 20.90 -7.81 -8.96
N LYS A 129 20.49 -8.00 -7.71
CA LYS A 129 19.07 -8.08 -7.37
C LYS A 129 18.52 -6.67 -7.20
N ILE A 130 17.49 -6.34 -7.98
CA ILE A 130 16.75 -5.08 -7.92
C ILE A 130 15.52 -5.31 -7.08
N TYR A 131 15.46 -4.67 -5.92
CA TYR A 131 14.32 -4.76 -5.02
C TYR A 131 13.34 -3.63 -5.31
N VAL A 132 12.08 -3.99 -5.53
CA VAL A 132 10.97 -3.01 -5.63
C VAL A 132 10.08 -3.18 -4.40
N CYS A 133 10.12 -2.18 -3.52
CA CYS A 133 9.23 -2.10 -2.35
C CYS A 133 7.89 -1.53 -2.80
N ALA A 134 6.92 -2.41 -3.04
CA ALA A 134 5.57 -2.03 -3.45
C ALA A 134 4.70 -1.75 -2.23
N ILE A 135 4.18 -0.54 -2.16
CA ILE A 135 3.30 -0.04 -1.07
C ILE A 135 1.94 0.41 -1.60
N GLY A 136 1.62 0.05 -2.81
CA GLY A 136 0.36 0.29 -3.51
C GLY A 136 -0.06 -0.93 -4.31
N CYS A 137 -0.91 -0.73 -5.34
CA CYS A 137 -1.20 -1.77 -6.32
C CYS A 137 0.04 -2.10 -7.16
N LEU A 138 -0.01 -3.18 -7.91
CA LEU A 138 1.17 -3.69 -8.63
C LEU A 138 1.17 -3.38 -10.13
N THR A 139 0.33 -2.47 -10.60
CA THR A 139 0.11 -2.21 -12.03
C THR A 139 1.40 -1.91 -12.80
N ASN A 140 2.28 -1.05 -12.25
CA ASN A 140 3.54 -0.71 -12.90
C ASN A 140 4.50 -1.91 -12.97
N ILE A 141 4.58 -2.70 -11.89
CA ILE A 141 5.44 -3.89 -11.80
C ILE A 141 4.93 -4.98 -12.73
N ALA A 142 3.63 -5.25 -12.71
CA ALA A 142 2.98 -6.22 -13.59
C ALA A 142 3.20 -5.85 -15.07
N SER A 143 2.96 -4.58 -15.41
CA SER A 143 3.19 -4.08 -16.77
C SER A 143 4.66 -4.23 -17.18
N ALA A 144 5.62 -3.90 -16.30
CA ALA A 144 7.04 -4.07 -16.59
C ALA A 144 7.40 -5.55 -16.87
N ILE A 145 6.87 -6.48 -16.07
CA ILE A 145 7.08 -7.91 -16.27
C ILE A 145 6.46 -8.41 -17.58
N LEU A 146 5.24 -7.96 -17.91
CA LEU A 146 4.56 -8.35 -19.17
C LEU A 146 5.27 -7.78 -20.40
N ILE A 147 5.80 -6.55 -20.34
CA ILE A 147 6.57 -5.92 -21.44
C ILE A 147 7.90 -6.65 -21.63
N ASN A 148 8.61 -6.94 -20.55
CA ASN A 148 9.90 -7.64 -20.61
C ASN A 148 10.01 -8.73 -19.52
N PRO A 149 9.54 -9.95 -19.81
CA PRO A 149 9.58 -11.06 -18.85
C PRO A 149 10.98 -11.43 -18.33
N ASN A 150 12.04 -11.07 -19.04
CA ASN A 150 13.41 -11.41 -18.63
C ASN A 150 13.83 -10.70 -17.33
N ILE A 151 13.16 -9.61 -16.95
CA ILE A 151 13.50 -8.89 -15.72
C ILE A 151 13.22 -9.69 -14.44
N ILE A 152 12.37 -10.73 -14.50
CA ILE A 152 12.11 -11.63 -13.35
C ILE A 152 13.38 -12.30 -12.83
N ASN A 153 14.42 -12.41 -13.66
CA ASN A 153 15.68 -13.06 -13.28
C ASN A 153 16.45 -12.32 -12.19
N ASN A 154 16.28 -10.99 -12.09
CA ASN A 154 16.96 -10.16 -11.11
C ASN A 154 16.03 -9.23 -10.32
N LEU A 155 14.77 -9.15 -10.67
CA LEU A 155 13.74 -8.42 -9.92
C LEU A 155 13.34 -9.20 -8.65
N VAL A 156 13.18 -8.49 -7.55
CA VAL A 156 12.58 -8.99 -6.29
C VAL A 156 11.50 -8.01 -5.87
N VAL A 157 10.27 -8.47 -5.72
CA VAL A 157 9.15 -7.64 -5.29
C VAL A 157 8.92 -7.84 -3.79
N VAL A 158 8.97 -6.76 -3.02
CA VAL A 158 8.64 -6.74 -1.58
C VAL A 158 7.30 -6.02 -1.45
N TRP A 159 6.22 -6.75 -1.18
CA TRP A 159 4.86 -6.20 -1.24
C TRP A 159 4.09 -6.35 0.05
N THR A 160 3.50 -5.24 0.50
CA THR A 160 2.56 -5.20 1.63
C THR A 160 1.14 -5.19 1.13
N SER A 161 0.35 -6.20 1.52
CA SER A 161 -1.08 -6.31 1.18
C SER A 161 -1.78 -7.37 2.03
N GLY A 162 -3.08 -7.37 2.08
CA GLY A 162 -3.99 -8.44 2.50
C GLY A 162 -3.66 -9.22 3.78
N TYR A 163 -4.26 -10.38 3.86
CA TYR A 163 -4.08 -11.36 4.93
C TYR A 163 -2.94 -12.35 4.62
N PRO A 164 -2.43 -13.08 5.63
CA PRO A 164 -1.53 -14.22 5.42
C PRO A 164 -2.13 -15.23 4.43
N THR A 165 -1.26 -15.88 3.66
CA THR A 165 -1.70 -16.80 2.58
C THR A 165 -2.39 -18.06 3.07
N ASN A 166 -2.29 -18.38 4.36
CA ASN A 166 -3.02 -19.46 5.02
C ASN A 166 -4.32 -18.99 5.69
N SER A 167 -4.69 -17.72 5.57
CA SER A 167 -5.92 -17.17 6.12
C SER A 167 -7.15 -17.63 5.33
N LEU A 168 -8.25 -17.81 6.04
CA LEU A 168 -9.57 -18.05 5.45
C LEU A 168 -10.34 -16.75 5.16
N ASN A 169 -9.76 -15.60 5.49
CA ASN A 169 -10.38 -14.31 5.28
C ASN A 169 -10.29 -13.87 3.81
N ASN A 170 -11.32 -13.21 3.35
CA ASN A 170 -11.32 -12.52 2.06
C ASN A 170 -10.45 -11.26 2.10
N ASN A 171 -9.77 -10.95 1.00
CA ASN A 171 -8.89 -9.79 0.88
C ASN A 171 -9.59 -8.53 0.33
N ASN A 172 -10.91 -8.48 0.28
CA ASN A 172 -11.71 -7.39 -0.27
C ASN A 172 -11.42 -6.00 0.35
N ASN A 173 -10.94 -5.97 1.59
CA ASN A 173 -10.56 -4.73 2.28
C ASN A 173 -9.11 -4.30 2.06
N SER A 174 -8.31 -5.08 1.34
CA SER A 174 -6.91 -4.74 1.05
C SER A 174 -6.81 -3.84 -0.17
N LEU A 175 -6.70 -2.53 0.07
CA LEU A 175 -6.64 -1.52 -1.00
C LEU A 175 -5.59 -1.86 -2.06
N ASN A 176 -4.38 -2.18 -1.67
CA ASN A 176 -3.29 -2.50 -2.59
C ASN A 176 -3.58 -3.69 -3.50
N LEU A 177 -4.43 -4.62 -3.04
CA LEU A 177 -4.76 -5.84 -3.77
C LEU A 177 -5.98 -5.62 -4.69
N VAL A 178 -7.06 -5.01 -4.17
CA VAL A 178 -8.34 -4.93 -4.88
C VAL A 178 -8.34 -3.92 -6.01
N GLN A 179 -7.47 -2.91 -5.96
CA GLN A 179 -7.41 -1.90 -7.02
C GLN A 179 -7.02 -2.48 -8.38
N ASP A 180 -6.12 -3.47 -8.37
CA ASP A 180 -5.70 -4.16 -9.59
C ASP A 180 -5.51 -5.65 -9.30
N VAL A 181 -6.60 -6.39 -9.38
CA VAL A 181 -6.63 -7.82 -9.08
C VAL A 181 -5.76 -8.60 -10.05
N LEU A 182 -5.75 -8.25 -11.34
CA LEU A 182 -4.93 -8.93 -12.34
C LEU A 182 -3.43 -8.78 -12.04
N SER A 183 -2.98 -7.58 -11.69
CA SER A 183 -1.58 -7.38 -11.33
C SER A 183 -1.21 -8.09 -10.02
N SER A 184 -2.14 -8.17 -9.08
CA SER A 184 -1.98 -8.93 -7.84
C SER A 184 -1.87 -10.43 -8.10
N GLN A 185 -2.70 -11.00 -8.98
CA GLN A 185 -2.63 -12.39 -9.40
C GLN A 185 -1.31 -12.70 -10.13
N LEU A 186 -0.89 -11.82 -11.03
CA LEU A 186 0.34 -11.99 -11.81
C LEU A 186 1.58 -12.15 -10.92
N LEU A 187 1.69 -11.38 -9.83
CA LEU A 187 2.82 -11.47 -8.90
C LEU A 187 3.06 -12.90 -8.40
N PHE A 188 1.99 -13.63 -8.10
CA PHE A 188 2.06 -14.98 -7.55
C PHE A 188 2.16 -16.07 -8.64
N GLU A 189 2.05 -15.70 -9.91
CA GLU A 189 2.02 -16.66 -11.03
C GLU A 189 3.23 -16.55 -11.98
N CYS A 190 3.82 -15.36 -12.10
CA CYS A 190 4.84 -15.11 -13.11
C CYS A 190 6.24 -15.67 -12.78
N GLY A 191 6.45 -16.19 -11.59
CA GLY A 191 7.76 -16.76 -11.18
C GLY A 191 8.77 -15.74 -10.66
N VAL A 192 8.42 -14.46 -10.54
CA VAL A 192 9.30 -13.45 -9.94
C VAL A 192 9.54 -13.76 -8.46
N ALA A 193 10.77 -13.53 -7.99
CA ALA A 193 11.06 -13.64 -6.57
C ALA A 193 10.27 -12.57 -5.79
N ASN A 194 9.55 -13.00 -4.74
CA ASN A 194 8.77 -12.06 -3.95
C ASN A 194 8.88 -12.31 -2.44
N VAL A 195 8.69 -11.23 -1.69
CA VAL A 195 8.57 -11.19 -0.23
C VAL A 195 7.21 -10.57 0.06
N TYR A 196 6.29 -11.39 0.50
CA TYR A 196 4.94 -10.98 0.85
C TYR A 196 4.87 -10.62 2.34
N LEU A 197 4.39 -9.42 2.62
CA LEU A 197 4.26 -8.86 3.96
C LEU A 197 2.76 -8.67 4.26
N PRO A 198 2.07 -9.65 4.89
CA PRO A 198 0.63 -9.57 5.13
C PRO A 198 0.27 -8.33 5.95
N GLY A 199 -0.30 -7.31 5.30
CA GLY A 199 -0.59 -6.01 5.91
C GLY A 199 -1.48 -6.14 7.14
N PHE A 200 -2.56 -6.90 7.04
CA PHE A 200 -3.54 -7.08 8.12
C PHE A 200 -3.03 -7.93 9.30
N ASN A 201 -1.87 -8.55 9.18
CA ASN A 201 -1.23 -9.29 10.27
C ASN A 201 -0.01 -8.52 10.80
N VAL A 202 1.04 -8.43 9.99
CA VAL A 202 2.32 -7.86 10.45
C VAL A 202 2.35 -6.34 10.31
N GLY A 203 1.85 -5.79 9.21
CA GLY A 203 1.77 -4.32 8.99
C GLY A 203 0.87 -3.63 10.01
N ALA A 204 -0.26 -4.25 10.38
CA ALA A 204 -1.21 -3.70 11.34
C ALA A 204 -0.63 -3.45 12.75
N GLN A 205 0.51 -4.04 13.07
CA GLN A 205 1.18 -3.85 14.35
C GLN A 205 2.00 -2.55 14.41
N LEU A 206 2.25 -1.90 13.26
CA LEU A 206 2.99 -0.64 13.19
C LEU A 206 2.06 0.56 13.49
N THR A 207 1.52 0.54 14.69
CA THR A 207 0.63 1.59 15.20
C THR A 207 1.44 2.78 15.73
N LEU A 208 1.11 3.98 15.28
CA LEU A 208 1.74 5.23 15.67
C LEU A 208 0.73 6.11 16.38
N SER A 209 1.04 6.56 17.60
CA SER A 209 0.17 7.42 18.40
C SER A 209 0.45 8.90 18.18
N LEU A 210 -0.54 9.78 18.40
CA LEU A 210 -0.32 11.22 18.34
C LEU A 210 0.70 11.73 19.38
N PRO A 211 0.74 11.21 20.63
CA PRO A 211 1.82 11.54 21.57
C PRO A 211 3.21 11.25 21.00
N ASP A 212 3.42 10.08 20.40
CA ASP A 212 4.70 9.70 19.77
C ASP A 212 5.05 10.65 18.61
N VAL A 213 4.07 10.99 17.77
CA VAL A 213 4.27 11.94 16.67
C VAL A 213 4.68 13.32 17.19
N LYS A 214 4.08 13.78 18.29
CA LYS A 214 4.45 15.06 18.91
C LYS A 214 5.84 15.06 19.51
N GLU A 215 6.24 13.96 20.15
CA GLU A 215 7.51 13.84 20.85
C GLU A 215 8.67 13.62 19.88
N PHE A 216 8.51 12.69 18.93
CA PHE A 216 9.63 12.19 18.13
C PHE A 216 9.69 12.74 16.71
N ILE A 217 8.56 13.27 16.16
CA ILE A 217 8.48 13.66 14.75
C ILE A 217 8.28 15.17 14.59
N LYS A 218 7.32 15.75 15.30
CA LYS A 218 7.01 17.19 15.21
C LYS A 218 8.24 18.04 15.55
N GLY A 219 8.50 19.05 14.72
CA GLY A 219 9.64 19.96 14.93
C GLY A 219 11.00 19.41 14.48
N ARG A 220 11.02 18.23 13.84
CA ARG A 220 12.25 17.64 13.26
C ARG A 220 12.39 18.04 11.79
N GLY A 221 12.77 19.28 11.56
CA GLY A 221 12.88 19.85 10.23
C GLY A 221 11.54 20.04 9.49
N GLU A 222 11.61 20.37 8.22
CA GLU A 222 10.39 20.54 7.39
C GLU A 222 9.63 19.25 7.22
N ILE A 223 10.32 18.13 7.03
CA ILE A 223 9.69 16.81 6.86
C ILE A 223 8.94 16.38 8.14
N GLY A 224 9.52 16.56 9.33
CA GLY A 224 8.86 16.22 10.59
C GLY A 224 7.60 17.03 10.82
N ASN A 225 7.62 18.33 10.52
CA ASN A 225 6.44 19.19 10.58
C ASN A 225 5.38 18.77 9.55
N TYR A 226 5.80 18.39 8.37
CA TYR A 226 4.93 17.91 7.31
C TYR A 226 4.25 16.58 7.69
N LEU A 227 4.98 15.61 8.19
CA LEU A 227 4.43 14.34 8.69
C LEU A 227 3.44 14.55 9.83
N TYR A 228 3.73 15.48 10.76
CA TYR A 228 2.79 15.88 11.81
C TYR A 228 1.51 16.48 11.22
N HIS A 229 1.65 17.35 10.19
CA HIS A 229 0.50 17.93 9.51
C HIS A 229 -0.37 16.87 8.84
N LEU A 230 0.23 15.94 8.09
CA LEU A 230 -0.48 14.83 7.44
C LEU A 230 -1.18 13.93 8.47
N TYR A 231 -0.52 13.63 9.58
CA TYR A 231 -1.09 12.82 10.65
C TYR A 231 -2.37 13.45 11.24
N THR A 232 -2.35 14.76 11.45
CA THR A 232 -3.45 15.51 12.10
C THR A 232 -4.51 16.05 11.13
N ASN A 233 -4.26 16.04 9.82
CA ASN A 233 -5.13 16.63 8.80
C ASN A 233 -5.39 15.69 7.61
N ASN A 234 -5.39 14.39 7.83
CA ASN A 234 -5.59 13.43 6.76
C ASN A 234 -6.95 13.62 6.06
N PRO A 235 -6.98 13.89 4.74
CA PRO A 235 -8.22 14.12 3.99
C PRO A 235 -9.17 12.92 4.01
N LEU A 236 -8.64 11.70 3.98
CA LEU A 236 -9.44 10.48 4.03
C LEU A 236 -10.20 10.34 5.35
N HIS A 237 -9.62 10.80 6.45
CA HIS A 237 -10.30 10.80 7.74
C HIS A 237 -11.49 11.76 7.74
N LYS A 238 -11.36 12.92 7.11
CA LYS A 238 -12.46 13.86 6.95
C LYS A 238 -13.58 13.28 6.08
N GLN A 239 -13.24 12.62 4.98
CA GLN A 239 -14.22 11.91 4.13
C GLN A 239 -14.96 10.80 4.88
N ARG A 240 -14.34 10.23 5.92
CA ARG A 240 -14.95 9.20 6.79
C ARG A 240 -15.65 9.79 8.01
N GLY A 241 -15.82 11.10 8.07
CA GLY A 241 -16.45 11.78 9.23
C GLY A 241 -15.61 11.76 10.51
N ILE A 242 -14.32 11.48 10.41
CA ILE A 242 -13.42 11.49 11.56
C ILE A 242 -12.88 12.90 11.74
N LEU A 243 -13.56 13.70 12.58
CA LEU A 243 -13.25 15.11 12.79
C LEU A 243 -12.21 15.34 13.90
N ASP A 244 -12.28 14.56 14.99
CA ASP A 244 -11.29 14.60 16.07
C ASP A 244 -10.34 13.41 15.98
N GLN A 245 -9.06 13.72 15.80
CA GLN A 245 -7.98 12.73 15.70
C GLN A 245 -7.04 12.77 16.90
N SER A 246 -7.30 13.61 17.88
CA SER A 246 -6.39 13.88 19.00
C SER A 246 -6.09 12.67 19.90
N TRP A 247 -6.98 11.71 19.93
CA TRP A 247 -6.88 10.47 20.73
C TRP A 247 -6.64 9.21 19.91
N ARG A 248 -6.53 9.34 18.59
CA ARG A 248 -6.42 8.17 17.70
C ARG A 248 -4.98 7.74 17.50
N THR A 249 -4.85 6.45 17.26
CA THR A 249 -3.61 5.79 16.82
C THR A 249 -3.83 5.31 15.39
N TRP A 250 -2.86 5.58 14.53
CA TRP A 250 -2.92 5.17 13.13
C TRP A 250 -1.91 4.09 12.84
N VAL A 251 -2.24 3.17 11.94
CA VAL A 251 -1.30 2.20 11.40
C VAL A 251 -0.52 2.85 10.26
N ILE A 252 0.80 2.83 10.33
CA ILE A 252 1.70 3.28 9.26
C ILE A 252 2.20 2.06 8.47
N TRP A 253 1.28 1.43 7.76
CA TRP A 253 1.38 0.12 7.14
C TRP A 253 2.69 -0.13 6.39
N ASP A 254 3.13 0.84 5.59
CA ASP A 254 4.10 0.65 4.53
C ASP A 254 5.55 0.75 4.98
N VAL A 255 5.77 1.23 6.20
CA VAL A 255 7.10 1.25 6.82
C VAL A 255 7.71 -0.14 6.92
N ILE A 256 6.88 -1.18 6.99
CA ILE A 256 7.31 -2.58 7.09
C ILE A 256 8.17 -3.03 5.89
N ASN A 257 7.90 -2.53 4.67
CA ASN A 257 8.68 -2.85 3.48
C ASN A 257 10.12 -2.37 3.63
N ILE A 258 10.29 -1.13 4.05
CA ILE A 258 11.61 -0.53 4.27
C ILE A 258 12.30 -1.14 5.49
N ALA A 259 11.55 -1.47 6.54
CA ALA A 259 12.08 -2.15 7.72
C ALA A 259 12.68 -3.51 7.35
N TRP A 260 11.98 -4.31 6.54
CA TRP A 260 12.50 -5.58 6.04
C TRP A 260 13.77 -5.40 5.20
N MET A 261 13.82 -4.39 4.36
CA MET A 261 15.02 -4.08 3.55
C MET A 261 16.21 -3.63 4.39
N ILE A 262 15.99 -2.88 5.46
CA ILE A 262 17.05 -2.41 6.36
C ILE A 262 17.61 -3.55 7.18
N GLU A 263 16.73 -4.34 7.79
CA GLU A 263 17.09 -5.43 8.67
C GLU A 263 16.00 -6.52 8.65
N PRO A 264 16.16 -7.57 7.85
CA PRO A 264 15.15 -8.64 7.71
C PRO A 264 14.76 -9.32 9.02
N SER A 265 15.61 -9.30 10.04
CA SER A 265 15.32 -9.86 11.35
C SER A 265 14.22 -9.10 12.11
N TRP A 266 13.97 -7.83 11.75
CA TRP A 266 12.86 -7.06 12.32
C TRP A 266 11.51 -7.49 11.78
N VAL A 267 11.51 -8.12 10.61
CA VAL A 267 10.30 -8.65 9.96
C VAL A 267 10.58 -10.10 9.55
N PRO A 268 10.59 -11.04 10.51
CA PRO A 268 10.94 -12.43 10.23
C PRO A 268 9.97 -13.06 9.23
N THR A 269 10.56 -13.82 8.28
CA THR A 269 9.85 -14.48 7.20
C THR A 269 10.14 -15.97 7.20
N HIS A 270 9.20 -16.75 6.68
CA HIS A 270 9.39 -18.15 6.36
C HIS A 270 9.22 -18.36 4.84
N ILE A 271 9.65 -19.53 4.37
CA ILE A 271 9.45 -19.93 2.98
C ILE A 271 8.16 -20.72 2.89
N VAL A 272 7.29 -20.33 1.97
CA VAL A 272 6.02 -21.00 1.68
C VAL A 272 5.89 -21.29 0.19
N ASN A 273 5.05 -22.24 -0.18
CA ASN A 273 4.62 -22.38 -1.57
C ASN A 273 3.84 -21.14 -1.97
N THR A 274 4.10 -20.65 -3.18
CA THR A 274 3.37 -19.48 -3.70
C THR A 274 1.91 -19.87 -3.96
N PRO A 275 0.93 -19.25 -3.29
CA PRO A 275 -0.49 -19.53 -3.51
C PRO A 275 -0.95 -18.93 -4.84
N TYR A 276 -2.22 -19.09 -5.17
CA TYR A 276 -2.88 -18.23 -6.13
C TYR A 276 -4.00 -17.42 -5.47
N LEU A 277 -4.27 -16.25 -6.02
CA LEU A 277 -5.36 -15.39 -5.62
C LEU A 277 -6.56 -15.68 -6.54
N THR A 278 -7.69 -16.08 -5.95
CA THR A 278 -8.92 -16.31 -6.71
C THR A 278 -9.58 -14.99 -7.13
N ASP A 279 -10.48 -15.02 -8.11
CA ASP A 279 -11.23 -13.82 -8.54
C ASP A 279 -12.14 -13.27 -7.43
N ASP A 280 -12.57 -14.12 -6.50
CA ASP A 280 -13.29 -13.75 -5.29
C ASP A 280 -12.37 -13.41 -4.09
N LEU A 281 -11.09 -13.13 -4.36
CA LEU A 281 -10.09 -12.55 -3.46
C LEU A 281 -9.68 -13.42 -2.27
N TYR A 282 -9.79 -14.75 -2.40
CA TYR A 282 -9.27 -15.69 -1.42
C TYR A 282 -7.92 -16.27 -1.83
N TRP A 283 -7.06 -16.53 -0.85
CA TRP A 283 -5.87 -17.32 -1.06
C TRP A 283 -6.23 -18.80 -1.19
N LYS A 284 -5.73 -19.44 -2.24
CA LYS A 284 -5.75 -20.88 -2.36
C LYS A 284 -4.35 -21.44 -2.48
N GLN A 285 -4.07 -22.39 -1.62
CA GLN A 285 -2.81 -23.13 -1.66
C GLN A 285 -2.76 -24.02 -2.90
N ARG A 286 -1.57 -24.18 -3.45
CA ARG A 286 -1.32 -25.09 -4.56
C ARG A 286 0.01 -25.81 -4.37
N ASP A 287 0.05 -27.06 -4.81
CA ASP A 287 1.28 -27.82 -4.89
C ASP A 287 2.02 -27.43 -6.15
N ASN A 288 3.01 -26.56 -6.00
CA ASN A 288 3.89 -26.17 -7.08
C ASN A 288 5.33 -26.07 -6.57
N SER A 289 6.28 -25.92 -7.50
CA SER A 289 7.69 -25.75 -7.17
C SER A 289 8.08 -24.29 -6.91
N GLN A 290 7.16 -23.34 -7.11
CA GLN A 290 7.42 -21.94 -6.85
C GLN A 290 7.28 -21.64 -5.38
N ILE A 291 8.27 -20.99 -4.82
CA ILE A 291 8.31 -20.58 -3.42
C ILE A 291 8.47 -19.08 -3.29
N MET A 292 8.02 -18.54 -2.16
CA MET A 292 8.19 -17.14 -1.81
C MET A 292 8.52 -17.00 -0.31
N ARG A 293 8.92 -15.81 0.11
CA ARG A 293 8.98 -15.45 1.52
C ARG A 293 7.67 -14.82 1.96
N GLU A 294 7.17 -15.24 3.13
CA GLU A 294 6.02 -14.62 3.78
C GLU A 294 6.39 -14.20 5.20
N ALA A 295 6.07 -12.97 5.58
CA ALA A 295 6.30 -12.49 6.94
C ALA A 295 5.25 -13.02 7.91
N PHE A 296 5.72 -13.43 9.10
CA PHE A 296 4.87 -13.96 10.17
C PHE A 296 4.97 -13.18 11.48
N GLY A 297 5.89 -12.22 11.57
CA GLY A 297 6.11 -11.43 12.78
C GLY A 297 6.73 -10.07 12.45
N VAL A 298 6.77 -9.21 13.46
CA VAL A 298 7.39 -7.89 13.38
C VAL A 298 7.96 -7.49 14.73
N ASN A 299 9.20 -6.99 14.74
CA ASN A 299 9.81 -6.35 15.90
C ASN A 299 9.54 -4.84 15.84
N ARG A 300 8.36 -4.45 16.32
CA ARG A 300 7.85 -3.09 16.29
C ARG A 300 8.81 -2.09 16.94
N ASP A 301 9.35 -2.42 18.09
CA ASP A 301 10.14 -1.48 18.88
C ASP A 301 11.46 -1.12 18.20
N GLU A 302 12.13 -2.09 17.58
CA GLU A 302 13.35 -1.84 16.81
C GLU A 302 13.09 -0.98 15.57
N ILE A 303 11.96 -1.22 14.87
CA ILE A 303 11.55 -0.43 13.71
C ILE A 303 11.30 1.03 14.11
N PHE A 304 10.54 1.27 15.17
CA PHE A 304 10.26 2.63 15.64
C PHE A 304 11.49 3.32 16.21
N TYR A 305 12.35 2.59 16.93
CA TYR A 305 13.61 3.12 17.40
C TYR A 305 14.48 3.63 16.24
N ASP A 306 14.69 2.81 15.20
CA ASP A 306 15.43 3.19 14.02
C ASP A 306 14.78 4.38 13.29
N PHE A 307 13.46 4.35 13.12
CA PHE A 307 12.70 5.42 12.48
C PHE A 307 12.84 6.75 13.22
N TYR A 308 12.63 6.78 14.54
CA TYR A 308 12.73 7.99 15.33
C TYR A 308 14.18 8.53 15.36
N LYS A 309 15.17 7.65 15.41
CA LYS A 309 16.58 8.08 15.34
C LYS A 309 16.92 8.71 13.99
N LYS A 310 16.38 8.20 12.89
CA LYS A 310 16.58 8.80 11.58
C LYS A 310 15.91 10.17 11.46
N ILE A 311 14.66 10.28 11.93
CA ILE A 311 13.95 11.57 11.96
C ILE A 311 14.69 12.60 12.85
N GLU A 312 15.24 12.19 13.99
CA GLU A 312 15.99 13.08 14.87
C GLU A 312 17.23 13.69 14.20
N MET A 313 17.82 12.99 13.23
CA MET A 313 18.97 13.49 12.46
C MET A 313 18.60 14.52 11.39
N LEU A 314 17.33 14.61 11.02
CA LEU A 314 16.83 15.56 10.02
C LEU A 314 16.47 16.88 10.71
N LYS A 315 17.46 17.70 10.99
CA LYS A 315 17.28 19.02 11.64
C LYS A 315 17.17 20.15 10.64
#